data_a6c15ed57690d4813b7f9b880c7bb679
#
_entry.id   a6c15ed57690d4813b7f9b880c7bb679
#
_cell.length_a   1.000
_cell.length_b   1.000
_cell.length_c   1.000
_cell.angle_alpha   90.00
_cell.angle_beta   90.00
_cell.angle_gamma   90.00
#
_symmetry.space_group_name_H-M   'P 1'
#
loop_
_entity.id
_entity.type
_entity.pdbx_description
1 polymer ?
#
loop_
_entity_poly.entity_id
_entity_poly.type
_entity_poly.pdbx_seq_one_letter_code
_entity_poly.pdbx_strand_id
1 'polypeptide(L)'
;FNTQTQTVTPAFPLDNQQSSAVPEAANDWGASDCPGNPGKTIAPHGIALRQRDDNRWQVAAVNHGGRESIEMFELLSDADGPRLEWRGCVIPQSGTYFNDVALLRNGGFVASHMFDKHASHLLGMNTSMLKAMLGSHTGYVLEWQPASGFRVLEESYGAMINGVELSADDQHVFANVYFGDEIKKLDRVSGKQLASATVTRADNLAWDDQGRLLVVAHGGNLLEQNECISHPGSNCVLPYSIIRIDPQTMHSELLLTHAGAPMGAGTVARQVADDLYIGSFSGDRIVKLKYPDSPQP
;
A
#
# COMPACT_ATOMS: atom_id res chain seq x y z
N PHE A 1 -15.25 -5.27 1.31
CA PHE A 1 -15.87 -6.19 0.36
C PHE A 1 -15.96 -7.60 0.97
N ASN A 2 -17.14 -8.16 0.97
CA ASN A 2 -17.36 -9.53 1.43
C ASN A 2 -17.28 -10.49 0.23
N THR A 3 -16.31 -11.42 0.24
CA THR A 3 -16.03 -12.33 -0.88
C THR A 3 -17.09 -13.41 -1.05
N GLN A 4 -17.90 -13.71 -0.04
CA GLN A 4 -18.99 -14.71 -0.10
C GLN A 4 -20.27 -14.09 -0.64
N THR A 5 -20.69 -12.94 -0.13
CA THR A 5 -21.92 -12.26 -0.54
C THR A 5 -21.73 -11.31 -1.71
N GLN A 6 -20.48 -10.97 -2.07
CA GLN A 6 -20.09 -9.99 -3.09
C GLN A 6 -20.66 -8.59 -2.82
N THR A 7 -20.83 -8.24 -1.56
CA THR A 7 -21.34 -6.93 -1.13
C THR A 7 -20.25 -6.05 -0.58
N VAL A 8 -20.40 -4.73 -0.73
CA VAL A 8 -19.56 -3.71 -0.13
C VAL A 8 -20.31 -3.06 1.01
N THR A 9 -19.70 -3.06 2.20
CA THR A 9 -20.22 -2.35 3.36
C THR A 9 -19.12 -1.45 3.94
N PRO A 10 -19.44 -0.23 4.42
CA PRO A 10 -18.47 0.59 5.14
C PRO A 10 -17.97 -0.15 6.38
N ALA A 11 -16.66 -0.30 6.53
CA ALA A 11 -16.05 -0.90 7.72
C ALA A 11 -15.72 0.16 8.79
N PHE A 12 -15.58 1.42 8.37
CA PHE A 12 -15.38 2.57 9.25
C PHE A 12 -16.51 3.58 9.02
N PRO A 13 -17.35 3.83 10.03
CA PRO A 13 -18.47 4.75 9.86
C PRO A 13 -17.99 6.19 9.79
N LEU A 14 -18.39 6.89 8.73
CA LEU A 14 -18.13 8.32 8.53
C LEU A 14 -19.20 9.22 9.18
N ASP A 15 -20.20 8.64 9.86
CA ASP A 15 -21.31 9.37 10.48
C ASP A 15 -20.99 9.84 11.90
N ASN A 16 -21.57 11.00 12.24
CA ASN A 16 -21.36 11.70 13.52
C ASN A 16 -21.80 10.93 14.79
N GLN A 17 -22.42 9.76 14.68
CA GLN A 17 -22.97 9.04 15.83
C GLN A 17 -21.92 8.40 16.75
N GLN A 18 -20.65 8.27 16.28
CA GLN A 18 -19.55 7.79 17.13
C GLN A 18 -18.56 8.89 17.56
N SER A 19 -18.74 10.13 17.12
CA SER A 19 -17.83 11.23 17.49
C SER A 19 -18.05 11.77 18.91
N SER A 20 -19.10 11.36 19.61
CA SER A 20 -19.46 11.92 20.92
C SER A 20 -18.96 11.13 22.13
N ALA A 21 -18.26 10.02 21.95
CA ALA A 21 -17.71 9.23 23.06
C ALA A 21 -16.58 8.29 22.63
N VAL A 22 -15.59 8.74 21.83
CA VAL A 22 -14.33 8.02 21.80
C VAL A 22 -13.58 8.43 23.06
N PRO A 23 -13.41 7.55 24.05
CA PRO A 23 -12.67 7.88 25.26
C PRO A 23 -11.28 8.37 24.90
N GLU A 24 -10.72 9.25 25.73
CA GLU A 24 -9.32 9.73 25.66
C GLU A 24 -8.27 8.59 25.57
N ALA A 25 -8.70 7.37 25.86
CA ALA A 25 -7.95 6.11 25.76
C ALA A 25 -7.79 5.53 24.34
N ALA A 26 -8.33 6.17 23.29
CA ALA A 26 -8.35 5.60 21.95
C ALA A 26 -7.02 5.75 21.16
N ASN A 27 -6.05 6.53 21.65
CA ASN A 27 -4.71 6.63 21.01
C ASN A 27 -3.71 5.72 21.71
N ASP A 28 -4.00 4.41 21.78
CA ASP A 28 -3.11 3.43 22.44
C ASP A 28 -2.12 2.77 21.46
N TRP A 29 -2.28 2.95 20.15
CA TRP A 29 -1.41 2.38 19.11
C TRP A 29 -0.57 3.40 18.34
N GLY A 30 -0.97 4.66 18.34
CA GLY A 30 -0.29 5.72 17.60
C GLY A 30 0.86 6.39 18.37
N ALA A 31 1.42 7.41 17.76
CA ALA A 31 2.38 8.29 18.41
C ALA A 31 1.68 9.17 19.47
N SER A 32 2.41 9.58 20.51
CA SER A 32 1.86 10.40 21.61
C SER A 32 1.39 11.79 21.16
N ASP A 33 1.91 12.27 20.05
CA ASP A 33 1.57 13.56 19.42
C ASP A 33 0.49 13.45 18.34
N CYS A 34 -0.16 12.28 18.21
CA CYS A 34 -1.29 12.09 17.30
C CYS A 34 -2.45 13.05 17.68
N PRO A 35 -2.91 13.91 16.75
CA PRO A 35 -3.91 14.94 17.08
C PRO A 35 -5.35 14.40 17.20
N GLY A 36 -5.55 13.08 17.19
CA GLY A 36 -6.88 12.45 17.34
C GLY A 36 -7.43 11.88 16.03
N ASN A 37 -8.64 11.36 16.09
CA ASN A 37 -9.34 10.71 14.97
C ASN A 37 -9.53 11.68 13.79
N PRO A 38 -9.22 11.27 12.53
CA PRO A 38 -9.35 12.12 11.35
C PRO A 38 -10.81 12.43 10.95
N GLY A 39 -11.78 11.69 11.49
CA GLY A 39 -13.20 11.89 11.18
C GLY A 39 -13.51 11.67 9.70
N LYS A 40 -14.35 12.55 9.13
CA LYS A 40 -14.80 12.48 7.73
C LYS A 40 -13.75 12.85 6.70
N THR A 41 -12.59 13.36 7.13
CA THR A 41 -11.54 13.82 6.22
C THR A 41 -10.59 12.71 5.81
N ILE A 42 -10.82 11.45 6.25
CA ILE A 42 -9.98 10.33 5.87
C ILE A 42 -10.06 10.07 4.35
N ALA A 43 -8.89 9.96 3.71
CA ALA A 43 -8.73 9.59 2.30
C ALA A 43 -7.67 8.48 2.21
N PRO A 44 -8.06 7.20 2.36
CA PRO A 44 -7.12 6.09 2.46
C PRO A 44 -6.46 5.80 1.11
N HIS A 45 -5.17 5.42 1.16
CA HIS A 45 -4.38 4.94 0.05
C HIS A 45 -3.93 3.49 0.32
N GLY A 46 -2.65 3.23 0.63
CA GLY A 46 -2.17 1.91 1.00
C GLY A 46 -2.78 1.42 2.33
N ILE A 47 -3.10 0.14 2.42
CA ILE A 47 -3.73 -0.47 3.60
C ILE A 47 -3.04 -1.79 3.93
N ALA A 48 -2.79 -2.04 5.22
CA ALA A 48 -2.28 -3.30 5.73
C ALA A 48 -3.18 -3.86 6.81
N LEU A 49 -3.27 -5.18 6.88
CA LEU A 49 -3.93 -5.92 7.96
C LEU A 49 -2.96 -6.94 8.54
N ARG A 50 -2.79 -6.95 9.86
CA ARG A 50 -1.96 -7.94 10.54
C ARG A 50 -2.43 -8.21 11.96
N GLN A 51 -2.26 -9.46 12.43
CA GLN A 51 -2.43 -9.80 13.82
C GLN A 51 -1.18 -9.39 14.60
N ARG A 52 -1.38 -8.66 15.69
CA ARG A 52 -0.35 -8.23 16.64
C ARG A 52 0.04 -9.36 17.58
N ASP A 53 1.16 -9.19 18.30
CA ASP A 53 1.62 -10.12 19.33
C ASP A 53 0.64 -10.25 20.50
N ASP A 54 -0.23 -9.27 20.73
CA ASP A 54 -1.31 -9.27 21.71
C ASP A 54 -2.61 -9.94 21.22
N ASN A 55 -2.57 -10.60 20.05
CA ASN A 55 -3.66 -11.27 19.35
C ASN A 55 -4.77 -10.35 18.80
N ARG A 56 -4.68 -9.03 18.93
CA ARG A 56 -5.60 -8.10 18.28
C ARG A 56 -5.26 -7.92 16.80
N TRP A 57 -6.28 -7.70 15.98
CA TRP A 57 -6.09 -7.45 14.56
C TRP A 57 -5.96 -5.95 14.28
N GLN A 58 -4.82 -5.54 13.77
CA GLN A 58 -4.53 -4.17 13.41
C GLN A 58 -4.69 -3.96 11.91
N VAL A 59 -5.42 -2.89 11.53
CA VAL A 59 -5.42 -2.30 10.20
C VAL A 59 -4.66 -0.99 10.28
N ALA A 60 -3.73 -0.78 9.36
CA ALA A 60 -3.11 0.52 9.11
C ALA A 60 -3.57 1.03 7.75
N ALA A 61 -3.78 2.34 7.64
CA ALA A 61 -4.10 2.99 6.39
C ALA A 61 -3.24 4.25 6.22
N VAL A 62 -2.58 4.37 5.08
CA VAL A 62 -2.04 5.66 4.62
C VAL A 62 -3.22 6.60 4.42
N ASN A 63 -3.15 7.80 4.98
CA ASN A 63 -4.19 8.81 4.85
C ASN A 63 -3.62 10.10 4.24
N HIS A 64 -4.29 10.61 3.20
CA HIS A 64 -4.00 11.89 2.55
C HIS A 64 -5.05 12.96 2.85
N GLY A 65 -6.15 12.57 3.48
CA GLY A 65 -7.28 13.45 3.75
C GLY A 65 -7.10 14.29 5.01
N GLY A 66 -7.11 15.63 4.87
CA GLY A 66 -6.94 16.55 5.97
C GLY A 66 -5.52 16.60 6.56
N ARG A 67 -4.81 15.48 6.55
CA ARG A 67 -3.41 15.34 7.00
C ARG A 67 -2.74 14.16 6.32
N GLU A 68 -1.42 14.21 6.22
CA GLU A 68 -0.61 13.05 5.88
C GLU A 68 -0.35 12.24 7.14
N SER A 69 -0.76 10.96 7.16
CA SER A 69 -0.63 10.12 8.35
C SER A 69 -0.71 8.64 8.02
N ILE A 70 -0.28 7.80 8.97
CA ILE A 70 -0.70 6.41 9.06
C ILE A 70 -1.76 6.34 10.16
N GLU A 71 -2.99 6.02 9.78
CA GLU A 71 -4.11 5.83 10.71
C GLU A 71 -4.20 4.35 11.12
N MET A 72 -4.40 4.10 12.41
CA MET A 72 -4.40 2.76 12.98
C MET A 72 -5.78 2.41 13.51
N PHE A 73 -6.26 1.24 13.15
CA PHE A 73 -7.57 0.73 13.55
C PHE A 73 -7.44 -0.69 14.09
N GLU A 74 -8.27 -1.02 15.06
CA GLU A 74 -8.53 -2.40 15.45
C GLU A 74 -9.68 -2.97 14.60
N LEU A 75 -9.46 -4.12 14.00
CA LEU A 75 -10.52 -4.87 13.33
C LEU A 75 -11.23 -5.73 14.37
N LEU A 76 -12.47 -5.40 14.64
CA LEU A 76 -13.36 -6.14 15.51
C LEU A 76 -14.36 -6.93 14.67
N SER A 77 -14.77 -8.09 15.16
CA SER A 77 -15.80 -8.93 14.54
C SER A 77 -16.83 -9.28 15.58
N ASP A 78 -18.05 -8.85 15.37
CA ASP A 78 -19.20 -9.13 16.22
C ASP A 78 -20.35 -9.71 15.40
N ALA A 79 -21.55 -9.79 16.01
CA ALA A 79 -22.71 -10.38 15.35
C ALA A 79 -23.20 -9.57 14.13
N ASP A 80 -22.87 -8.27 14.07
CA ASP A 80 -23.23 -7.39 12.95
C ASP A 80 -22.18 -7.38 11.83
N GLY A 81 -21.06 -8.09 12.03
CA GLY A 81 -19.98 -8.25 11.07
C GLY A 81 -18.69 -7.50 11.44
N PRO A 82 -17.71 -7.46 10.51
CA PRO A 82 -16.45 -6.79 10.76
C PRO A 82 -16.60 -5.26 10.77
N ARG A 83 -16.00 -4.60 11.76
CA ARG A 83 -15.93 -3.13 11.89
C ARG A 83 -14.54 -2.69 12.31
N LEU A 84 -14.18 -1.47 11.95
CA LEU A 84 -12.93 -0.83 12.34
C LEU A 84 -13.16 0.17 13.46
N GLU A 85 -12.39 0.06 14.54
CA GLU A 85 -12.33 1.02 15.61
C GLU A 85 -10.99 1.74 15.61
N TRP A 86 -11.02 3.08 15.51
CA TRP A 86 -9.80 3.86 15.46
C TRP A 86 -9.01 3.77 16.77
N ARG A 87 -7.68 3.57 16.68
CA ARG A 87 -6.78 3.35 17.82
C ARG A 87 -5.60 4.30 17.88
N GLY A 88 -5.42 5.15 16.88
CA GLY A 88 -4.32 6.10 16.89
C GLY A 88 -3.83 6.47 15.51
N CYS A 89 -2.83 7.33 15.47
CA CYS A 89 -2.17 7.72 14.25
C CYS A 89 -0.69 8.05 14.45
N VAL A 90 0.03 8.09 13.34
CA VAL A 90 1.42 8.55 13.29
C VAL A 90 1.55 9.59 12.18
N ILE A 91 2.05 10.78 12.54
CA ILE A 91 2.26 11.88 11.62
C ILE A 91 3.73 11.88 11.17
N PRO A 92 4.03 11.86 9.87
CA PRO A 92 5.40 11.93 9.38
C PRO A 92 5.95 13.36 9.42
N GLN A 93 7.24 13.49 9.12
CA GLN A 93 7.85 14.80 8.87
C GLN A 93 7.18 15.51 7.68
N SER A 94 7.19 16.84 7.73
CA SER A 94 6.70 17.68 6.63
C SER A 94 7.41 17.35 5.31
N GLY A 95 6.64 17.32 4.21
CA GLY A 95 7.13 16.94 2.89
C GLY A 95 6.98 15.44 2.57
N THR A 96 6.80 14.59 3.58
CA THR A 96 6.54 13.16 3.33
C THR A 96 5.22 12.99 2.56
N TYR A 97 5.25 12.08 1.59
CA TYR A 97 4.07 11.63 0.86
C TYR A 97 4.12 10.11 0.79
N PHE A 98 3.31 9.48 1.61
CA PHE A 98 3.25 8.02 1.69
C PHE A 98 2.52 7.43 0.48
N ASN A 99 2.82 6.18 0.16
CA ASN A 99 2.04 5.39 -0.79
C ASN A 99 1.43 4.17 -0.07
N ASP A 100 2.27 3.33 0.49
CA ASP A 100 1.86 2.06 1.05
C ASP A 100 2.45 1.84 2.45
N VAL A 101 1.89 0.86 3.17
CA VAL A 101 2.25 0.53 4.54
C VAL A 101 2.19 -0.97 4.77
N ALA A 102 3.16 -1.53 5.52
CA ALA A 102 3.12 -2.91 5.99
C ALA A 102 3.37 -2.95 7.51
N LEU A 103 2.58 -3.75 8.23
CA LEU A 103 2.54 -3.78 9.68
C LEU A 103 3.54 -4.78 10.27
N LEU A 104 4.20 -4.41 11.35
CA LEU A 104 4.97 -5.27 12.23
C LEU A 104 4.07 -5.86 13.34
N ARG A 105 4.40 -7.03 13.85
CA ARG A 105 3.62 -7.68 14.92
C ARG A 105 3.60 -6.91 16.23
N ASN A 106 4.65 -6.14 16.50
CA ASN A 106 4.76 -5.32 17.72
C ASN A 106 3.97 -4.00 17.65
N GLY A 107 3.22 -3.77 16.55
CA GLY A 107 2.44 -2.57 16.33
C GLY A 107 3.16 -1.44 15.60
N GLY A 108 4.46 -1.59 15.30
CA GLY A 108 5.18 -0.73 14.36
C GLY A 108 4.79 -0.99 12.91
N PHE A 109 5.40 -0.27 11.99
CA PHE A 109 5.17 -0.45 10.56
C PHE A 109 6.39 -0.02 9.72
N VAL A 110 6.41 -0.45 8.47
CA VAL A 110 7.20 0.16 7.41
C VAL A 110 6.26 0.87 6.44
N ALA A 111 6.67 2.01 5.89
CA ALA A 111 5.87 2.74 4.91
C ALA A 111 6.77 3.32 3.81
N SER A 112 6.28 3.33 2.59
CA SER A 112 6.97 3.91 1.45
C SER A 112 6.71 5.41 1.36
N HIS A 113 7.78 6.19 1.24
CA HIS A 113 7.73 7.60 0.86
C HIS A 113 8.06 7.73 -0.62
N MET A 114 7.17 8.35 -1.40
CA MET A 114 7.33 8.47 -2.85
C MET A 114 8.28 9.60 -3.27
N PHE A 115 7.95 10.81 -2.84
CA PHE A 115 8.64 12.05 -3.19
C PHE A 115 8.19 13.21 -2.27
N ASP A 116 8.94 14.29 -2.23
CA ASP A 116 8.56 15.48 -1.46
C ASP A 116 7.31 16.14 -2.05
N LYS A 117 6.18 16.03 -1.33
CA LYS A 117 4.89 16.61 -1.75
C LYS A 117 4.88 18.14 -1.75
N HIS A 118 5.78 18.78 -1.01
CA HIS A 118 5.89 20.24 -0.92
C HIS A 118 6.91 20.83 -1.90
N ALA A 119 7.55 19.99 -2.75
CA ALA A 119 8.44 20.49 -3.78
C ALA A 119 7.69 21.44 -4.74
N SER A 120 8.45 22.40 -5.30
CA SER A 120 7.90 23.37 -6.25
C SER A 120 7.23 22.68 -7.45
N HIS A 121 6.38 23.41 -8.18
CA HIS A 121 5.75 22.90 -9.39
C HIS A 121 6.38 23.52 -10.64
N LEU A 122 6.56 22.70 -11.66
CA LEU A 122 6.98 23.10 -13.01
C LEU A 122 5.94 22.58 -14.00
N LEU A 123 5.35 23.46 -14.81
CA LEU A 123 4.29 23.12 -15.78
C LEU A 123 3.11 22.33 -15.15
N GLY A 124 2.76 22.67 -13.91
CA GLY A 124 1.67 22.01 -13.17
C GLY A 124 2.05 20.70 -12.47
N MET A 125 3.24 20.16 -12.71
CA MET A 125 3.73 18.95 -12.06
C MET A 125 4.69 19.25 -10.89
N ASN A 126 4.61 18.47 -9.84
CA ASN A 126 5.57 18.49 -8.73
C ASN A 126 6.98 18.16 -9.23
N THR A 127 7.96 19.03 -8.93
CA THR A 127 9.34 18.86 -9.44
C THR A 127 10.05 17.64 -8.87
N SER A 128 9.70 17.18 -7.66
CA SER A 128 10.26 15.95 -7.10
C SER A 128 9.74 14.74 -7.85
N MET A 129 8.45 14.71 -8.22
CA MET A 129 7.89 13.67 -9.09
C MET A 129 8.54 13.66 -10.48
N LEU A 130 8.76 14.84 -11.10
CA LEU A 130 9.48 14.93 -12.37
C LEU A 130 10.90 14.36 -12.29
N LYS A 131 11.61 14.61 -11.19
CA LYS A 131 12.93 14.02 -10.94
C LYS A 131 12.86 12.49 -10.82
N ALA A 132 11.83 11.96 -10.14
CA ALA A 132 11.61 10.52 -10.05
C ALA A 132 11.42 9.89 -11.44
N MET A 133 10.58 10.50 -12.29
CA MET A 133 10.36 10.06 -13.67
C MET A 133 11.65 10.04 -14.51
N LEU A 134 12.65 10.85 -14.14
CA LEU A 134 13.99 10.88 -14.74
C LEU A 134 14.99 9.96 -14.02
N GLY A 135 14.52 9.07 -13.14
CA GLY A 135 15.34 8.09 -12.44
C GLY A 135 16.04 8.61 -11.17
N SER A 136 15.75 9.84 -10.73
CA SER A 136 16.34 10.33 -9.47
C SER A 136 15.72 9.64 -8.26
N HIS A 137 16.52 9.33 -7.26
CA HIS A 137 16.08 8.72 -6.01
C HIS A 137 15.34 9.73 -5.13
N THR A 138 14.04 9.80 -5.27
CA THR A 138 13.16 10.75 -4.56
C THR A 138 12.45 10.12 -3.38
N GLY A 139 12.34 8.79 -3.38
CA GLY A 139 11.64 8.00 -2.37
C GLY A 139 12.57 7.11 -1.56
N TYR A 140 12.07 6.64 -0.44
CA TYR A 140 12.73 5.69 0.47
C TYR A 140 11.68 5.00 1.36
N VAL A 141 12.09 3.94 2.07
CA VAL A 141 11.25 3.28 3.08
C VAL A 141 11.56 3.83 4.46
N LEU A 142 10.49 4.19 5.18
CA LEU A 142 10.50 4.56 6.59
C LEU A 142 10.02 3.38 7.44
N GLU A 143 10.71 3.08 8.52
CA GLU A 143 10.20 2.26 9.61
C GLU A 143 9.83 3.17 10.78
N TRP A 144 8.68 2.93 11.38
CA TRP A 144 8.27 3.55 12.62
C TRP A 144 8.08 2.49 13.71
N GLN A 145 8.57 2.80 14.90
CA GLN A 145 8.41 1.96 16.09
C GLN A 145 7.84 2.80 17.24
N PRO A 146 6.92 2.26 18.06
CA PRO A 146 6.36 3.01 19.18
C PRO A 146 7.40 3.56 20.14
N ALA A 147 8.50 2.84 20.36
CA ALA A 147 9.54 3.21 21.31
C ALA A 147 10.60 4.18 20.76
N SER A 148 10.83 4.21 19.45
CA SER A 148 11.97 4.95 18.85
C SER A 148 11.58 5.93 17.75
N GLY A 149 10.31 5.96 17.34
CA GLY A 149 9.87 6.82 16.24
C GLY A 149 10.33 6.34 14.86
N PHE A 150 10.51 7.27 13.95
CA PHE A 150 10.88 6.98 12.56
C PHE A 150 12.40 6.78 12.37
N ARG A 151 12.75 5.84 11.49
CA ARG A 151 14.07 5.74 10.85
C ARG A 151 13.94 5.42 9.37
N VAL A 152 14.89 5.84 8.56
CA VAL A 152 14.99 5.45 7.15
C VAL A 152 15.76 4.14 7.04
N LEU A 153 15.33 3.23 6.17
CA LEU A 153 16.13 2.07 5.77
C LEU A 153 17.19 2.51 4.77
N GLU A 154 18.47 2.34 5.10
CA GLU A 154 19.59 3.03 4.45
C GLU A 154 19.68 2.80 2.92
N GLU A 155 19.50 1.56 2.43
CA GLU A 155 19.60 1.25 1.01
C GLU A 155 18.24 1.16 0.29
N SER A 156 17.18 1.70 0.92
CA SER A 156 15.84 1.71 0.33
C SER A 156 15.59 2.81 -0.69
N TYR A 157 16.51 3.78 -0.84
CA TYR A 157 16.32 4.90 -1.77
C TYR A 157 16.08 4.45 -3.20
N GLY A 158 15.15 5.11 -3.90
CA GLY A 158 14.80 4.82 -5.28
C GLY A 158 13.97 5.91 -5.95
N ALA A 159 13.78 5.75 -7.25
CA ALA A 159 12.95 6.65 -8.05
C ALA A 159 11.46 6.32 -7.82
N MET A 160 10.84 7.01 -6.85
CA MET A 160 9.46 6.83 -6.41
C MET A 160 9.22 5.41 -5.84
N ILE A 161 9.43 5.24 -4.53
CA ILE A 161 9.05 3.99 -3.85
C ILE A 161 7.52 3.95 -3.78
N ASN A 162 6.95 2.85 -4.29
CA ASN A 162 5.51 2.62 -4.35
C ASN A 162 5.09 1.58 -3.30
N GLY A 163 4.69 0.39 -3.67
CA GLY A 163 4.29 -0.66 -2.73
C GLY A 163 5.41 -1.10 -1.79
N VAL A 164 5.04 -1.50 -0.58
CA VAL A 164 5.95 -2.06 0.43
C VAL A 164 5.30 -3.25 1.15
N GLU A 165 6.08 -4.31 1.39
CA GLU A 165 5.58 -5.49 2.12
C GLU A 165 6.67 -6.06 3.04
N LEU A 166 6.25 -6.75 4.09
CA LEU A 166 7.13 -7.42 5.07
C LEU A 166 7.09 -8.94 4.91
N SER A 167 8.23 -9.59 5.13
CA SER A 167 8.23 -11.05 5.32
C SER A 167 7.45 -11.45 6.58
N ALA A 168 6.96 -12.68 6.61
CA ALA A 168 6.15 -13.20 7.71
C ALA A 168 6.88 -13.15 9.09
N ASP A 169 8.21 -13.23 9.08
CA ASP A 169 9.08 -13.17 10.25
C ASP A 169 9.58 -11.77 10.61
N ASP A 170 9.13 -10.73 9.91
CA ASP A 170 9.54 -9.32 10.06
C ASP A 170 11.04 -9.05 9.80
N GLN A 171 11.77 -9.98 9.14
CA GLN A 171 13.19 -9.79 8.88
C GLN A 171 13.49 -9.04 7.59
N HIS A 172 12.61 -9.14 6.59
CA HIS A 172 12.84 -8.56 5.28
C HIS A 172 11.74 -7.59 4.89
N VAL A 173 12.13 -6.54 4.17
CA VAL A 173 11.23 -5.58 3.53
C VAL A 173 11.38 -5.73 2.02
N PHE A 174 10.25 -5.80 1.31
CA PHE A 174 10.17 -5.74 -0.14
C PHE A 174 9.61 -4.38 -0.52
N ALA A 175 10.29 -3.68 -1.44
CA ALA A 175 9.93 -2.32 -1.82
C ALA A 175 9.99 -2.14 -3.33
N ASN A 176 8.89 -1.67 -3.92
CA ASN A 176 8.79 -1.41 -5.36
C ASN A 176 9.35 -0.04 -5.70
N VAL A 177 10.35 0.00 -6.58
CA VAL A 177 10.93 1.24 -7.13
C VAL A 177 10.28 1.51 -8.48
N TYR A 178 9.21 2.31 -8.49
CA TYR A 178 8.28 2.42 -9.63
C TYR A 178 8.95 2.88 -10.93
N PHE A 179 9.75 3.95 -10.89
CA PHE A 179 10.49 4.45 -12.06
C PHE A 179 11.92 3.91 -12.15
N GLY A 180 12.31 3.03 -11.22
CA GLY A 180 13.58 2.30 -11.27
C GLY A 180 13.45 0.89 -11.83
N ASP A 181 12.22 0.44 -12.12
CA ASP A 181 11.93 -0.91 -12.65
C ASP A 181 12.52 -2.03 -11.78
N GLU A 182 12.55 -1.82 -10.47
CA GLU A 182 13.19 -2.71 -9.51
C GLU A 182 12.28 -3.00 -8.32
N ILE A 183 12.33 -4.22 -7.81
CA ILE A 183 11.81 -4.59 -6.49
C ILE A 183 13.00 -4.95 -5.62
N LYS A 184 13.22 -4.19 -4.56
CA LYS A 184 14.29 -4.41 -3.60
C LYS A 184 13.85 -5.38 -2.52
N LYS A 185 14.73 -6.31 -2.14
CA LYS A 185 14.65 -7.06 -0.90
C LYS A 185 15.70 -6.51 0.05
N LEU A 186 15.25 -5.98 1.19
CA LEU A 186 16.10 -5.35 2.19
C LEU A 186 16.11 -6.19 3.48
N ASP A 187 17.24 -6.26 4.15
CA ASP A 187 17.29 -6.65 5.57
C ASP A 187 16.71 -5.51 6.39
N ARG A 188 15.63 -5.77 7.12
CA ARG A 188 14.91 -4.72 7.86
C ARG A 188 15.77 -4.08 8.95
N VAL A 189 16.60 -4.85 9.65
CA VAL A 189 17.37 -4.34 10.80
C VAL A 189 18.51 -3.44 10.35
N SER A 190 19.32 -3.89 9.41
CA SER A 190 20.46 -3.12 8.89
C SER A 190 20.07 -2.10 7.82
N GLY A 191 18.91 -2.24 7.18
CA GLY A 191 18.49 -1.44 6.03
C GLY A 191 19.22 -1.76 4.73
N LYS A 192 20.05 -2.82 4.70
CA LYS A 192 20.85 -3.18 3.52
C LYS A 192 20.05 -3.95 2.49
N GLN A 193 20.32 -3.66 1.22
CA GLN A 193 19.77 -4.43 0.10
C GLN A 193 20.46 -5.80 -0.01
N LEU A 194 19.66 -6.85 0.03
CA LEU A 194 20.12 -8.24 -0.05
C LEU A 194 20.04 -8.79 -1.48
N ALA A 195 18.99 -8.42 -2.20
CA ALA A 195 18.71 -8.86 -3.55
C ALA A 195 17.70 -7.94 -4.23
N SER A 196 17.48 -8.15 -5.52
CA SER A 196 16.41 -7.47 -6.25
C SER A 196 15.87 -8.30 -7.41
N ALA A 197 14.67 -7.92 -7.89
CA ALA A 197 14.07 -8.41 -9.12
C ALA A 197 13.77 -7.23 -10.04
N THR A 198 13.88 -7.45 -11.37
CA THR A 198 13.47 -6.42 -12.35
C THR A 198 12.01 -6.58 -12.69
N VAL A 199 11.22 -5.55 -12.39
CA VAL A 199 9.80 -5.46 -12.74
C VAL A 199 9.48 -4.02 -13.11
N THR A 200 9.10 -3.79 -14.36
CA THR A 200 8.81 -2.45 -14.88
C THR A 200 7.56 -1.88 -14.25
N ARG A 201 7.66 -0.70 -13.66
CA ARG A 201 6.57 0.05 -13.03
C ARG A 201 5.72 -0.79 -12.06
N ALA A 202 6.41 -1.52 -11.17
CA ALA A 202 5.76 -2.25 -10.08
C ALA A 202 5.02 -1.30 -9.16
N ASP A 203 3.71 -1.54 -8.97
CA ASP A 203 2.85 -0.74 -8.09
C ASP A 203 2.80 -1.35 -6.69
N ASN A 204 1.82 -2.18 -6.35
CA ASN A 204 1.74 -2.80 -5.03
C ASN A 204 2.06 -4.29 -5.09
N LEU A 205 2.31 -4.85 -3.89
CA LEU A 205 2.58 -6.26 -3.71
C LEU A 205 1.77 -6.83 -2.54
N ALA A 206 1.51 -8.14 -2.61
CA ALA A 206 0.85 -8.89 -1.55
C ALA A 206 1.32 -10.34 -1.55
N TRP A 207 1.19 -11.01 -0.43
CA TRP A 207 1.50 -12.45 -0.35
C TRP A 207 0.38 -13.31 -0.93
N ASP A 208 0.77 -14.36 -1.68
CA ASP A 208 -0.14 -15.47 -2.00
C ASP A 208 -0.16 -16.51 -0.85
N ASP A 209 -1.05 -17.50 -0.96
CA ASP A 209 -1.20 -18.55 0.06
C ASP A 209 -0.01 -19.53 0.11
N GLN A 210 0.92 -19.45 -0.85
CA GLN A 210 2.13 -20.28 -0.92
C GLN A 210 3.39 -19.52 -0.47
N GLY A 211 3.23 -18.30 0.04
CA GLY A 211 4.33 -17.47 0.53
C GLY A 211 5.19 -16.86 -0.58
N ARG A 212 4.61 -16.60 -1.75
CA ARG A 212 5.24 -15.84 -2.85
C ARG A 212 4.60 -14.46 -2.94
N LEU A 213 5.32 -13.51 -3.49
CA LEU A 213 4.81 -12.16 -3.71
C LEU A 213 4.04 -12.10 -5.04
N LEU A 214 2.84 -11.55 -5.00
CA LEU A 214 2.08 -11.11 -6.16
C LEU A 214 2.30 -9.62 -6.33
N VAL A 215 2.85 -9.23 -7.46
CA VAL A 215 3.15 -7.84 -7.79
C VAL A 215 2.31 -7.42 -8.97
N VAL A 216 1.63 -6.30 -8.86
CA VAL A 216 0.95 -5.69 -10.00
C VAL A 216 1.84 -4.61 -10.61
N ALA A 217 1.99 -4.63 -11.92
CA ALA A 217 2.84 -3.73 -12.68
C ALA A 217 2.05 -3.05 -13.80
N HIS A 218 2.18 -1.73 -13.93
CA HIS A 218 1.48 -0.98 -14.96
C HIS A 218 2.14 -1.12 -16.33
N GLY A 219 1.31 -1.38 -17.34
CA GLY A 219 1.68 -1.28 -18.75
C GLY A 219 1.43 0.12 -19.34
N GLY A 220 1.38 0.22 -20.67
CA GLY A 220 1.09 1.45 -21.39
C GLY A 220 2.20 2.51 -21.28
N ASN A 221 1.88 3.74 -21.64
CA ASN A 221 2.78 4.88 -21.55
C ASN A 221 2.30 5.92 -20.53
N LEU A 222 3.13 6.92 -20.25
CA LEU A 222 2.82 7.95 -19.25
C LEU A 222 1.62 8.84 -19.61
N LEU A 223 1.32 9.01 -20.90
CA LEU A 223 0.16 9.80 -21.35
C LEU A 223 -1.13 9.03 -21.05
N GLU A 224 -1.17 7.72 -21.35
CA GLU A 224 -2.29 6.84 -20.99
C GLU A 224 -2.52 6.78 -19.50
N GLN A 225 -1.45 6.73 -18.70
CA GLN A 225 -1.54 6.76 -17.23
C GLN A 225 -2.11 8.10 -16.73
N ASN A 226 -1.64 9.22 -17.29
CA ASN A 226 -2.15 10.55 -16.94
C ASN A 226 -3.61 10.72 -17.29
N GLU A 227 -4.06 10.16 -18.41
CA GLU A 227 -5.48 10.15 -18.81
C GLU A 227 -6.33 9.49 -17.72
N CYS A 228 -5.92 8.33 -17.21
CA CYS A 228 -6.61 7.63 -16.13
C CYS A 228 -6.65 8.44 -14.82
N ILE A 229 -5.55 9.10 -14.46
CA ILE A 229 -5.46 9.93 -13.25
C ILE A 229 -6.34 11.17 -13.36
N SER A 230 -6.41 11.77 -14.55
CA SER A 230 -7.16 13.02 -14.78
C SER A 230 -8.68 12.81 -14.81
N HIS A 231 -9.14 11.58 -15.00
CA HIS A 231 -10.56 11.22 -15.07
C HIS A 231 -10.92 10.15 -14.04
N PRO A 232 -10.78 10.43 -12.72
CA PRO A 232 -11.11 9.46 -11.67
C PRO A 232 -12.60 9.09 -11.75
N GLY A 233 -12.90 7.80 -11.68
CA GLY A 233 -14.26 7.26 -11.82
C GLY A 233 -14.63 6.86 -13.25
N SER A 234 -13.81 7.16 -14.26
CA SER A 234 -13.93 6.56 -15.59
C SER A 234 -13.32 5.13 -15.59
N ASN A 235 -13.76 4.29 -16.53
CA ASN A 235 -13.12 3.00 -16.78
C ASN A 235 -11.75 3.25 -17.45
N CYS A 236 -10.70 3.33 -16.64
CA CYS A 236 -9.34 3.38 -17.14
C CYS A 236 -9.02 2.08 -17.89
N VAL A 237 -8.39 2.19 -19.04
CA VAL A 237 -8.03 1.04 -19.89
C VAL A 237 -6.53 0.73 -19.84
N LEU A 238 -5.78 1.39 -18.95
CA LEU A 238 -4.34 1.20 -18.81
C LEU A 238 -4.01 -0.30 -18.59
N PRO A 239 -3.15 -0.90 -19.41
CA PRO A 239 -2.74 -2.29 -19.23
C PRO A 239 -2.05 -2.52 -17.88
N TYR A 240 -2.18 -3.72 -17.35
CA TYR A 240 -1.42 -4.17 -16.19
C TYR A 240 -1.03 -5.63 -16.32
N SER A 241 -0.01 -6.02 -15.59
CA SER A 241 0.45 -7.41 -15.46
C SER A 241 0.48 -7.81 -14.00
N ILE A 242 0.26 -9.09 -13.73
CA ILE A 242 0.47 -9.69 -12.42
C ILE A 242 1.68 -10.61 -12.53
N ILE A 243 2.67 -10.33 -11.69
CA ILE A 243 3.95 -11.02 -11.65
C ILE A 243 4.05 -11.70 -10.28
N ARG A 244 4.46 -12.96 -10.29
CA ARG A 244 4.75 -13.73 -9.09
C ARG A 244 6.25 -13.73 -8.85
N ILE A 245 6.68 -13.48 -7.61
CA ILE A 245 8.09 -13.46 -7.22
C ILE A 245 8.33 -14.47 -6.10
N ASP A 246 9.32 -15.31 -6.28
CA ASP A 246 9.89 -16.13 -5.22
C ASP A 246 10.71 -15.24 -4.27
N PRO A 247 10.34 -15.09 -2.99
CA PRO A 247 11.00 -14.15 -2.08
C PRO A 247 12.40 -14.59 -1.66
N GLN A 248 12.82 -15.84 -1.91
CA GLN A 248 14.15 -16.34 -1.59
C GLN A 248 15.14 -16.04 -2.71
N THR A 249 14.75 -16.32 -3.94
CA THR A 249 15.61 -16.20 -5.14
C THR A 249 15.43 -14.88 -5.87
N MET A 250 14.33 -14.15 -5.60
CA MET A 250 13.86 -12.98 -6.36
C MET A 250 13.57 -13.30 -7.84
N HIS A 251 13.37 -14.58 -8.18
CA HIS A 251 12.94 -14.97 -9.51
C HIS A 251 11.51 -14.51 -9.75
N SER A 252 11.30 -13.84 -10.89
CA SER A 252 9.99 -13.31 -11.30
C SER A 252 9.38 -14.15 -12.42
N GLU A 253 8.06 -14.35 -12.37
CA GLU A 253 7.28 -15.11 -13.32
C GLU A 253 5.99 -14.35 -13.66
N LEU A 254 5.72 -14.14 -14.96
CA LEU A 254 4.50 -13.50 -15.42
C LEU A 254 3.31 -14.46 -15.27
N LEU A 255 2.31 -14.10 -14.47
CA LEU A 255 1.08 -14.89 -14.32
C LEU A 255 0.02 -14.50 -15.34
N LEU A 256 -0.23 -13.21 -15.52
CA LEU A 256 -1.19 -12.72 -16.51
C LEU A 256 -0.88 -11.27 -16.92
N THR A 257 -1.37 -10.93 -18.11
CA THR A 257 -1.45 -9.53 -18.58
C THR A 257 -2.89 -9.24 -18.97
N HIS A 258 -3.37 -8.06 -18.64
CA HIS A 258 -4.71 -7.60 -18.99
C HIS A 258 -4.68 -6.16 -19.53
N ALA A 259 -5.56 -5.87 -20.47
CA ALA A 259 -5.77 -4.53 -21.02
C ALA A 259 -7.25 -4.29 -21.31
N GLY A 260 -7.73 -3.10 -21.03
CA GLY A 260 -9.09 -2.68 -21.35
C GLY A 260 -10.16 -3.16 -20.36
N ALA A 261 -11.37 -3.41 -20.88
CA ALA A 261 -12.50 -3.85 -20.07
C ALA A 261 -12.28 -5.26 -19.49
N PRO A 262 -12.85 -5.59 -18.30
CA PRO A 262 -13.78 -4.77 -17.52
C PRO A 262 -13.12 -3.73 -16.62
N MET A 263 -11.81 -3.79 -16.41
CA MET A 263 -11.05 -2.88 -15.53
C MET A 263 -9.59 -2.86 -15.97
N GLY A 264 -9.04 -1.69 -16.26
CA GLY A 264 -7.59 -1.46 -16.39
C GLY A 264 -6.99 -0.88 -15.11
N ALA A 265 -5.75 -0.43 -15.20
CA ALA A 265 -5.02 0.20 -14.11
C ALA A 265 -5.05 -0.61 -12.79
N GLY A 266 -4.91 -1.94 -12.90
CA GLY A 266 -4.78 -2.79 -11.71
C GLY A 266 -3.60 -2.34 -10.86
N THR A 267 -3.76 -2.29 -9.52
CA THR A 267 -2.76 -1.80 -8.58
C THR A 267 -2.32 -2.84 -7.56
N VAL A 268 -3.21 -3.74 -7.20
CA VAL A 268 -2.96 -4.79 -6.21
C VAL A 268 -3.70 -6.06 -6.62
N ALA A 269 -3.10 -7.21 -6.38
CA ALA A 269 -3.70 -8.52 -6.56
C ALA A 269 -3.60 -9.32 -5.25
N ARG A 270 -4.72 -9.85 -4.78
CA ARG A 270 -4.80 -10.64 -3.56
C ARG A 270 -5.42 -12.00 -3.83
N GLN A 271 -4.74 -13.07 -3.47
CA GLN A 271 -5.31 -14.41 -3.47
C GLN A 271 -6.23 -14.59 -2.26
N VAL A 272 -7.40 -15.19 -2.50
CA VAL A 272 -8.32 -15.68 -1.47
C VAL A 272 -8.81 -17.06 -1.91
N ALA A 273 -8.32 -18.10 -1.30
CA ALA A 273 -8.48 -19.49 -1.72
C ALA A 273 -8.09 -19.68 -3.22
N ASP A 274 -8.98 -20.21 -4.04
CA ASP A 274 -8.72 -20.44 -5.48
C ASP A 274 -8.96 -19.21 -6.37
N ASP A 275 -9.27 -18.06 -5.77
CA ASP A 275 -9.63 -16.87 -6.54
C ASP A 275 -8.58 -15.75 -6.33
N LEU A 276 -8.38 -14.97 -7.38
CA LEU A 276 -7.55 -13.78 -7.38
C LEU A 276 -8.46 -12.55 -7.51
N TYR A 277 -8.32 -11.65 -6.55
CA TYR A 277 -9.01 -10.36 -6.52
C TYR A 277 -8.05 -9.25 -6.88
N ILE A 278 -8.44 -8.39 -7.82
CA ILE A 278 -7.61 -7.31 -8.34
C ILE A 278 -8.32 -5.99 -8.09
N GLY A 279 -7.63 -5.08 -7.40
CA GLY A 279 -8.04 -3.69 -7.21
C GLY A 279 -7.41 -2.76 -8.24
N SER A 280 -7.98 -1.56 -8.37
CA SER A 280 -7.50 -0.52 -9.28
C SER A 280 -7.54 0.84 -8.59
N PHE A 281 -6.66 1.77 -8.99
CA PHE A 281 -6.73 3.15 -8.53
C PHE A 281 -7.82 3.98 -9.25
N SER A 282 -8.44 3.42 -10.27
CA SER A 282 -9.46 4.12 -11.08
C SER A 282 -10.64 3.21 -11.35
N GLY A 283 -11.85 3.77 -11.27
CA GLY A 283 -13.09 3.04 -11.50
C GLY A 283 -13.82 2.65 -10.23
N ASP A 284 -14.81 1.75 -10.37
CA ASP A 284 -15.84 1.46 -9.37
C ASP A 284 -15.96 -0.03 -9.02
N ARG A 285 -14.92 -0.83 -9.32
CA ARG A 285 -15.03 -2.29 -9.23
C ARG A 285 -13.76 -2.98 -8.76
N ILE A 286 -13.95 -4.19 -8.25
CA ILE A 286 -12.91 -5.19 -8.00
C ILE A 286 -13.14 -6.32 -9.00
N VAL A 287 -12.09 -6.75 -9.71
CA VAL A 287 -12.16 -7.91 -10.61
C VAL A 287 -11.79 -9.16 -9.85
N LYS A 288 -12.58 -10.22 -10.08
CA LYS A 288 -12.33 -11.56 -9.55
C LYS A 288 -12.08 -12.52 -10.71
N LEU A 289 -11.02 -13.31 -10.62
CA LEU A 289 -10.74 -14.41 -11.55
C LEU A 289 -10.19 -15.63 -10.79
N LYS A 290 -10.11 -16.78 -11.45
CA LYS A 290 -9.42 -17.93 -10.86
C LYS A 290 -7.91 -17.65 -10.79
N TYR A 291 -7.30 -18.07 -9.68
CA TYR A 291 -5.86 -17.99 -9.53
C TYR A 291 -5.19 -18.85 -10.61
N PRO A 292 -4.25 -18.32 -11.41
CA PRO A 292 -3.60 -19.11 -12.45
C PRO A 292 -2.67 -20.18 -11.85
N ASP A 293 -2.93 -21.45 -12.13
CA ASP A 293 -2.08 -22.58 -11.67
C ASP A 293 -0.72 -22.62 -12.37
N SER A 294 -0.64 -22.04 -13.56
CA SER A 294 0.57 -21.98 -14.39
C SER A 294 0.66 -20.64 -15.12
N PRO A 295 1.88 -20.17 -15.46
CA PRO A 295 2.08 -18.96 -16.24
C PRO A 295 1.31 -19.03 -17.56
N GLN A 296 0.76 -17.91 -17.99
CA GLN A 296 0.25 -17.81 -19.36
C GLN A 296 1.44 -17.76 -20.33
N PRO A 297 1.39 -18.49 -21.45
CA PRO A 297 2.47 -18.53 -22.44
C PRO A 297 2.70 -17.17 -23.12
#